data_01a96bb32a65b8f810108ad19f5afd2e
#
_entry.id   01a96bb32a65b8f810108ad19f5afd2e
#
_cell.length_a   1.000
_cell.length_b   1.000
_cell.length_c   1.000
_cell.angle_alpha   90.00
_cell.angle_beta   90.00
_cell.angle_gamma   90.00
#
_symmetry.space_group_name_H-M   'P 1'
#
loop_
_entity.id
_entity.type
_entity.pdbx_description
1 polymer ?
#
loop_
_entity_poly.entity_id
_entity_poly.type
_entity_poly.pdbx_seq_one_letter_code
_entity_poly.pdbx_strand_id
1 'polypeptide(L)'
;MAVCEASAADCLYRSAVAKTGNLVNVTGDLQTIMAGLACGEGNMIGWDILKNHVDVFASCPDWMSAKATRIYANPLGDDPHVVSGESGSVPLGFCFTALHDEDAKRLKKKR
;
A
#
# COMPACT_ATOMS: atom_id res chain seq x y z
N MET A 1 4.45 3.15 -11.07
CA MET A 1 3.41 3.51 -10.07
C MET A 1 3.23 2.36 -9.10
N ALA A 2 3.11 2.63 -7.79
CA ALA A 2 2.78 1.63 -6.79
C ALA A 2 1.42 1.95 -6.14
N VAL A 3 0.62 0.92 -5.91
CA VAL A 3 -0.65 0.99 -5.16
C VAL A 3 -0.44 0.28 -3.83
N CYS A 4 -0.71 0.97 -2.72
CA CYS A 4 -0.60 0.44 -1.37
C CYS A 4 -1.98 0.31 -0.75
N GLU A 5 -2.30 -0.85 -0.24
CA GLU A 5 -3.56 -1.16 0.44
C GLU A 5 -3.30 -1.66 1.85
N ALA A 6 -4.30 -1.49 2.72
CA ALA A 6 -4.30 -2.11 4.04
C ALA A 6 -4.40 -3.63 3.91
N SER A 7 -3.56 -4.39 4.62
CA SER A 7 -3.57 -5.87 4.53
C SER A 7 -4.89 -6.52 4.96
N ALA A 8 -5.72 -5.81 5.75
CA ALA A 8 -7.07 -6.25 6.09
C ALA A 8 -8.09 -6.05 4.95
N ALA A 9 -7.77 -5.25 3.92
CA ALA A 9 -8.69 -4.84 2.86
C ALA A 9 -7.97 -4.71 1.49
N ASP A 10 -7.09 -5.64 1.15
CA ASP A 10 -6.16 -5.61 0.02
C ASP A 10 -6.76 -6.25 -1.26
N CYS A 11 -7.93 -5.79 -1.68
CA CYS A 11 -8.67 -6.39 -2.80
C CYS A 11 -7.93 -6.27 -4.14
N LEU A 12 -7.26 -5.16 -4.42
CA LEU A 12 -6.51 -4.97 -5.67
C LEU A 12 -5.23 -5.82 -5.68
N TYR A 13 -4.54 -5.90 -4.54
CA TYR A 13 -3.39 -6.80 -4.39
C TYR A 13 -3.78 -8.26 -4.66
N ARG A 14 -4.87 -8.75 -4.03
CA ARG A 14 -5.37 -10.12 -4.27
C ARG A 14 -5.79 -10.33 -5.71
N SER A 15 -6.41 -9.34 -6.33
CA SER A 15 -6.77 -9.39 -7.75
C SER A 15 -5.56 -9.53 -8.66
N ALA A 16 -4.48 -8.79 -8.36
CA ALA A 16 -3.23 -8.89 -9.10
C ALA A 16 -2.54 -10.25 -8.92
N VAL A 17 -2.52 -10.78 -7.69
CA VAL A 17 -1.93 -12.10 -7.38
C VAL A 17 -2.71 -13.24 -8.03
N ALA A 18 -4.04 -13.14 -8.11
CA ALA A 18 -4.90 -14.16 -8.73
C ALA A 18 -4.62 -14.34 -10.24
N LYS A 19 -4.08 -13.32 -10.91
CA LYS A 19 -3.75 -13.34 -12.36
C LYS A 19 -4.89 -13.74 -13.29
N THR A 20 -6.13 -13.60 -12.84
CA THR A 20 -7.33 -13.90 -13.64
C THR A 20 -7.80 -12.73 -14.48
N GLY A 21 -7.29 -11.53 -14.21
CA GLY A 21 -7.77 -10.26 -14.77
C GLY A 21 -9.04 -9.72 -14.11
N ASN A 22 -9.67 -10.50 -13.21
CA ASN A 22 -10.89 -10.14 -12.51
C ASN A 22 -10.61 -9.60 -11.11
N LEU A 23 -11.53 -8.76 -10.59
CA LEU A 23 -11.50 -8.32 -9.21
C LEU A 23 -11.76 -9.46 -8.24
N VAL A 24 -11.02 -9.45 -7.14
CA VAL A 24 -11.22 -10.33 -5.98
C VAL A 24 -11.60 -9.43 -4.81
N ASN A 25 -12.80 -9.59 -4.28
CA ASN A 25 -13.26 -8.84 -3.11
C ASN A 25 -12.75 -9.49 -1.82
N VAL A 26 -12.52 -8.66 -0.82
CA VAL A 26 -12.18 -9.08 0.55
C VAL A 26 -13.41 -8.91 1.43
N THR A 27 -13.79 -9.97 2.10
CA THR A 27 -14.94 -9.99 3.03
C THR A 27 -14.46 -10.27 4.46
N GLY A 28 -15.29 -9.93 5.44
CA GLY A 28 -15.01 -10.15 6.84
C GLY A 28 -14.67 -8.87 7.58
N ASP A 29 -13.85 -8.98 8.62
CA ASP A 29 -13.42 -7.84 9.42
C ASP A 29 -12.31 -7.08 8.68
N LEU A 30 -12.65 -5.87 8.25
CA LEU A 30 -11.76 -4.95 7.53
C LEU A 30 -11.05 -3.98 8.47
N GLN A 31 -10.85 -4.37 9.73
CA GLN A 31 -10.24 -3.50 10.75
C GLN A 31 -8.79 -3.16 10.41
N THR A 32 -8.55 -1.87 10.31
CA THR A 32 -7.23 -1.27 10.10
C THR A 32 -7.23 0.16 10.64
N ILE A 33 -6.07 0.64 11.08
CA ILE A 33 -5.90 2.06 11.44
C ILE A 33 -6.01 2.97 10.20
N MET A 34 -5.83 2.41 9.02
CA MET A 34 -5.98 3.10 7.73
C MET A 34 -7.45 3.15 7.31
N ALA A 35 -8.28 3.85 8.09
CA ALA A 35 -9.75 3.87 7.91
C ALA A 35 -10.19 4.23 6.49
N GLY A 36 -9.48 5.13 5.82
CA GLY A 36 -9.74 5.49 4.42
C GLY A 36 -9.45 4.38 3.40
N LEU A 37 -8.75 3.31 3.81
CA LEU A 37 -8.44 2.13 2.99
C LEU A 37 -9.22 0.88 3.44
N ALA A 38 -10.12 0.99 4.41
CA ALA A 38 -10.93 -0.12 4.90
C ALA A 38 -12.08 -0.45 3.94
N CYS A 39 -11.76 -0.81 2.70
CA CYS A 39 -12.74 -1.14 1.66
C CYS A 39 -12.35 -2.46 0.99
N GLY A 40 -13.20 -3.47 1.16
CA GLY A 40 -12.98 -4.81 0.60
C GLY A 40 -13.46 -4.99 -0.83
N GLU A 41 -14.16 -4.01 -1.41
CA GLU A 41 -14.71 -4.06 -2.75
C GLU A 41 -13.97 -3.13 -3.69
N GLY A 42 -13.43 -3.67 -4.77
CA GLY A 42 -12.73 -2.89 -5.79
C GLY A 42 -13.71 -2.28 -6.80
N ASN A 43 -13.38 -1.09 -7.31
CA ASN A 43 -14.09 -0.48 -8.43
C ASN A 43 -13.67 -1.14 -9.75
N MET A 44 -14.62 -1.69 -10.51
CA MET A 44 -14.34 -2.41 -11.77
C MET A 44 -13.67 -1.52 -12.83
N ILE A 45 -14.15 -0.29 -12.99
CA ILE A 45 -13.58 0.67 -13.97
C ILE A 45 -12.15 1.04 -13.55
N GLY A 46 -11.95 1.32 -12.26
CA GLY A 46 -10.63 1.59 -11.71
C GLY A 46 -9.68 0.41 -11.88
N TRP A 47 -10.15 -0.81 -11.65
CA TRP A 47 -9.35 -2.01 -11.84
C TRP A 47 -8.88 -2.19 -13.29
N ASP A 48 -9.74 -2.00 -14.25
CA ASP A 48 -9.41 -2.12 -15.68
C ASP A 48 -8.28 -1.15 -16.09
N ILE A 49 -8.21 0.01 -15.47
CA ILE A 49 -7.12 0.96 -15.68
C ILE A 49 -5.87 0.51 -14.90
N LEU A 50 -6.01 0.26 -13.60
CA LEU A 50 -4.89 -0.01 -12.71
C LEU A 50 -4.11 -1.27 -13.09
N LYS A 51 -4.79 -2.36 -13.44
CA LYS A 51 -4.14 -3.64 -13.82
C LYS A 51 -3.16 -3.52 -14.99
N ASN A 52 -3.32 -2.49 -15.83
CA ASN A 52 -2.48 -2.26 -17.00
C ASN A 52 -1.39 -1.20 -16.78
N HIS A 53 -1.47 -0.39 -15.72
CA HIS A 53 -0.60 0.76 -15.50
C HIS A 53 0.19 0.71 -14.20
N VAL A 54 -0.18 -0.15 -13.25
CA VAL A 54 0.48 -0.28 -11.95
C VAL A 54 1.65 -1.26 -12.05
N ASP A 55 2.82 -0.83 -11.61
CA ASP A 55 4.02 -1.68 -11.55
C ASP A 55 4.03 -2.59 -10.33
N VAL A 56 3.48 -2.12 -9.20
CA VAL A 56 3.49 -2.83 -7.92
C VAL A 56 2.17 -2.64 -7.19
N PHE A 57 1.54 -3.74 -6.81
CA PHE A 57 0.48 -3.78 -5.80
C PHE A 57 1.06 -4.28 -4.49
N ALA A 58 0.86 -3.55 -3.41
CA ALA A 58 1.41 -3.85 -2.09
C ALA A 58 0.32 -3.97 -1.03
N SER A 59 0.33 -5.08 -0.31
CA SER A 59 -0.47 -5.31 0.89
C SER A 59 0.36 -4.87 2.10
N CYS A 60 -0.08 -3.83 2.79
CA CYS A 60 0.68 -3.16 3.84
C CYS A 60 0.03 -3.35 5.21
N PRO A 61 0.73 -3.92 6.18
CA PRO A 61 0.23 -4.00 7.55
C PRO A 61 0.23 -2.62 8.23
N ASP A 62 -0.61 -2.45 9.22
CA ASP A 62 -0.84 -1.20 9.94
C ASP A 62 0.43 -0.56 10.51
N TRP A 63 1.40 -1.38 10.94
CA TRP A 63 2.66 -0.86 11.47
C TRP A 63 3.46 -0.02 10.47
N MET A 64 3.33 -0.30 9.16
CA MET A 64 3.98 0.52 8.11
C MET A 64 3.42 1.93 8.09
N SER A 65 2.10 2.05 8.17
CA SER A 65 1.42 3.34 8.24
C SER A 65 1.79 4.09 9.52
N ALA A 66 1.73 3.44 10.68
CA ALA A 66 2.10 4.03 11.96
C ALA A 66 3.56 4.52 11.98
N LYS A 67 4.48 3.75 11.38
CA LYS A 67 5.89 4.15 11.23
C LYS A 67 6.02 5.39 10.34
N ALA A 68 5.35 5.40 9.21
CA ALA A 68 5.41 6.52 8.27
C ALA A 68 4.84 7.81 8.84
N THR A 69 3.73 7.73 9.57
CA THR A 69 3.15 8.88 10.26
C THR A 69 4.14 9.48 11.27
N ARG A 70 4.90 8.65 11.98
CA ARG A 70 5.95 9.12 12.90
C ARG A 70 7.12 9.75 12.15
N ILE A 71 7.52 9.21 10.99
CA ILE A 71 8.59 9.81 10.15
C ILE A 71 8.16 11.20 9.69
N TYR A 72 6.94 11.36 9.19
CA TYR A 72 6.42 12.66 8.79
C TYR A 72 6.35 13.68 9.93
N ALA A 73 6.01 13.21 11.15
CA ALA A 73 5.92 14.06 12.33
C ALA A 73 7.30 14.44 12.94
N ASN A 74 8.35 13.72 12.57
CA ASN A 74 9.71 13.91 13.11
C ASN A 74 10.72 14.02 11.96
N PRO A 75 10.71 15.13 11.21
CA PRO A 75 11.61 15.33 10.08
C PRO A 75 13.08 15.36 10.50
N LEU A 76 13.98 14.99 9.60
CA LEU A 76 15.42 15.07 9.79
C LEU A 76 15.97 16.34 9.15
N GLY A 77 16.81 17.08 9.91
CA GLY A 77 17.45 18.29 9.40
C GLY A 77 16.42 19.32 8.93
N ASP A 78 16.55 19.74 7.68
CA ASP A 78 15.70 20.76 7.05
C ASP A 78 14.47 20.17 6.32
N ASP A 79 14.20 18.88 6.47
CA ASP A 79 13.00 18.26 5.89
C ASP A 79 11.72 18.88 6.45
N PRO A 80 10.68 19.09 5.63
CA PRO A 80 9.46 19.69 6.12
C PRO A 80 8.69 18.75 7.07
N HIS A 81 8.09 19.33 8.10
CA HIS A 81 7.10 18.63 8.91
C HIS A 81 5.81 18.42 8.11
N VAL A 82 5.38 17.17 7.97
CA VAL A 82 4.17 16.82 7.22
C VAL A 82 3.13 16.24 8.17
N VAL A 83 1.93 16.80 8.14
CA VAL A 83 0.75 16.22 8.81
C VAL A 83 -0.01 15.37 7.81
N SER A 84 -0.03 14.06 8.04
CA SER A 84 -0.75 13.10 7.20
C SER A 84 -1.53 12.13 8.06
N GLY A 85 -2.71 11.75 7.59
CA GLY A 85 -3.45 10.62 8.16
C GLY A 85 -2.80 9.28 7.82
N GLU A 86 -3.22 8.24 8.50
CA GLU A 86 -2.66 6.89 8.41
C GLU A 86 -2.74 6.32 6.99
N SER A 87 -3.86 6.50 6.31
CA SER A 87 -4.05 6.05 4.92
C SER A 87 -3.11 6.77 3.94
N GLY A 88 -2.90 8.08 4.12
CA GLY A 88 -2.00 8.87 3.28
C GLY A 88 -0.52 8.59 3.57
N SER A 89 -0.18 8.10 4.75
CA SER A 89 1.20 7.84 5.16
C SER A 89 1.73 6.49 4.67
N VAL A 90 0.88 5.49 4.42
CA VAL A 90 1.33 4.13 4.11
C VAL A 90 2.28 4.01 2.91
N PRO A 91 2.16 4.80 1.83
CA PRO A 91 3.12 4.74 0.73
C PRO A 91 4.56 5.06 1.15
N LEU A 92 4.75 6.01 2.08
CA LEU A 92 6.08 6.28 2.66
C LEU A 92 6.58 5.07 3.46
N GLY A 93 5.71 4.44 4.26
CA GLY A 93 6.06 3.24 5.03
C GLY A 93 6.47 2.07 4.13
N PHE A 94 5.77 1.88 3.03
CA PHE A 94 6.13 0.90 2.01
C PHE A 94 7.49 1.22 1.37
N CYS A 95 7.70 2.46 0.91
CA CYS A 95 8.97 2.88 0.31
C CYS A 95 10.13 2.72 1.30
N PHE A 96 9.97 3.15 2.55
CA PHE A 96 10.99 3.01 3.57
C PHE A 96 11.36 1.55 3.80
N THR A 97 10.37 0.67 3.94
CA THR A 97 10.59 -0.76 4.14
C THR A 97 11.26 -1.39 2.92
N ALA A 98 10.77 -1.10 1.71
CA ALA A 98 11.36 -1.62 0.48
C ALA A 98 12.81 -1.18 0.22
N LEU A 99 13.22 -0.02 0.75
CA LEU A 99 14.59 0.46 0.63
C LEU A 99 15.54 -0.16 1.65
N HIS A 100 15.02 -0.56 2.82
CA HIS A 100 15.84 -1.07 3.94
C HIS A 100 15.77 -2.61 4.07
N ASP A 101 14.82 -3.26 3.40
CA ASP A 101 14.68 -4.71 3.39
C ASP A 101 15.57 -5.32 2.29
N GLU A 102 16.48 -6.22 2.68
CA GLU A 102 17.38 -6.90 1.74
C GLU A 102 16.62 -7.79 0.73
N ASP A 103 15.51 -8.39 1.14
CA ASP A 103 14.66 -9.19 0.24
C ASP A 103 13.93 -8.32 -0.77
N ALA A 104 13.48 -7.13 -0.38
CA ALA A 104 12.89 -6.16 -1.30
C ALA A 104 13.92 -5.61 -2.31
N LYS A 105 15.18 -5.46 -1.92
CA LYS A 105 16.28 -5.08 -2.83
C LYS A 105 16.51 -6.13 -3.92
N ARG A 106 16.29 -7.41 -3.63
CA ARG A 106 16.38 -8.51 -4.62
C ARG A 106 15.27 -8.44 -5.68
N LEU A 107 14.09 -7.94 -5.34
CA LEU A 107 12.98 -7.78 -6.30
C LEU A 107 13.29 -6.71 -7.37
N LYS A 108 14.11 -5.70 -7.05
CA LYS A 108 14.58 -4.68 -8.02
C LYS A 108 15.55 -5.23 -9.07
N LYS A 109 16.16 -6.40 -8.84
CA LYS A 109 17.15 -7.01 -9.76
C LYS A 109 16.55 -7.90 -10.85
N LYS A 110 15.22 -8.07 -10.89
CA LYS A 110 14.53 -8.96 -11.85
C LYS A 110 13.87 -8.20 -13.02
N ARG A 111 14.33 -7.01 -13.31
CA ARG A 111 13.96 -6.34 -14.58
C ARG A 111 15.08 -6.44 -15.58
#